data_3d7621014501c138660eed6973d0fe1d
#
_entry.id   3d7621014501c138660eed6973d0fe1d
#
_cell.length_a   1.000
_cell.length_b   1.000
_cell.length_c   1.000
_cell.angle_alpha   90.00
_cell.angle_beta   90.00
_cell.angle_gamma   90.00
#
_symmetry.space_group_name_H-M   'P 1'
#
loop_
_entity.id
_entity.type
_entity.pdbx_description
1 polymer ?
#
loop_
_entity_poly.entity_id
_entity_poly.type
_entity_poly.pdbx_seq_one_letter_code
_entity_poly.pdbx_strand_id
1 'polypeptide(L)'
;MIVAMQALAAVRWPCALLCFSAGIMAVHAAAAPDCASWPTHMAMGTLKNLGYLDTRQLDSASTRAVRMASEPLPGGLYQEVYHVVFQQEDGKRLEVITRSKASDQECSMGPVEVYLVNRKLQDPPSNGR
;
A
#
# COMPACT_ATOMS: atom_id res chain seq x y z
N MET A 1 -1.75 75.60 -55.14
CA MET A 1 -2.38 74.30 -55.31
C MET A 1 -1.42 73.25 -54.78
N ILE A 2 -1.55 72.93 -53.50
CA ILE A 2 -0.75 71.86 -52.87
C ILE A 2 -1.70 71.00 -52.07
N VAL A 3 -1.87 69.79 -52.51
CA VAL A 3 -2.74 68.75 -51.90
C VAL A 3 -1.89 68.07 -50.83
N ALA A 4 -2.26 68.25 -49.55
CA ALA A 4 -1.66 67.55 -48.44
C ALA A 4 -2.29 66.18 -48.28
N MET A 5 -1.48 65.14 -48.45
CA MET A 5 -1.84 63.74 -48.25
C MET A 5 -1.58 63.37 -46.79
N GLN A 6 -2.63 63.15 -46.03
CA GLN A 6 -2.55 62.72 -44.63
C GLN A 6 -2.36 61.19 -44.58
N ALA A 7 -1.24 60.78 -44.00
CA ALA A 7 -0.92 59.38 -43.72
C ALA A 7 -1.67 58.86 -42.48
N LEU A 8 -2.52 57.87 -42.62
CA LEU A 8 -3.19 57.14 -41.54
C LEU A 8 -2.15 56.22 -40.85
N ALA A 9 -1.81 56.57 -39.65
CA ALA A 9 -1.02 55.69 -38.76
C ALA A 9 -1.90 54.57 -38.18
N ALA A 10 -1.62 53.35 -38.61
CA ALA A 10 -2.26 52.15 -38.05
C ALA A 10 -1.65 51.83 -36.68
N VAL A 11 -2.46 51.99 -35.63
CA VAL A 11 -2.15 51.57 -34.27
C VAL A 11 -2.24 50.07 -34.19
N ARG A 12 -1.07 49.42 -34.12
CA ARG A 12 -0.95 47.95 -33.86
C ARG A 12 -1.04 47.72 -32.35
N TRP A 13 -2.13 47.13 -31.88
CA TRP A 13 -2.24 46.66 -30.52
C TRP A 13 -1.48 45.31 -30.40
N PRO A 14 -0.54 45.16 -29.45
CA PRO A 14 0.01 43.85 -29.16
C PRO A 14 -0.99 43.06 -28.31
N CYS A 15 -1.56 42.00 -28.86
CA CYS A 15 -2.23 41.00 -28.10
C CYS A 15 -1.22 40.29 -27.19
N ALA A 16 -1.14 40.70 -25.94
CA ALA A 16 -0.41 39.97 -24.90
C ALA A 16 -1.23 38.70 -24.56
N LEU A 17 -0.87 37.59 -25.17
CA LEU A 17 -1.33 36.25 -24.76
C LEU A 17 -0.73 35.93 -23.38
N LEU A 18 -1.51 36.19 -22.33
CA LEU A 18 -1.27 35.68 -20.99
C LEU A 18 -1.49 34.16 -21.01
N CYS A 19 -0.42 33.38 -21.24
CA CYS A 19 -0.41 31.97 -20.98
C CYS A 19 -0.50 31.74 -19.47
N PHE A 20 -1.73 31.48 -19.01
CA PHE A 20 -2.00 30.99 -17.66
C PHE A 20 -1.54 29.54 -17.61
N SER A 21 -0.25 29.31 -17.27
CA SER A 21 0.25 27.99 -16.95
C SER A 21 -0.34 27.56 -15.61
N ALA A 22 -1.49 26.86 -15.67
CA ALA A 22 -2.00 26.14 -14.53
C ALA A 22 -1.00 25.05 -14.15
N GLY A 23 -0.11 25.35 -13.20
CA GLY A 23 0.78 24.39 -12.60
C GLY A 23 -0.07 23.29 -11.92
N ILE A 24 -0.14 22.12 -12.55
CA ILE A 24 -0.69 20.93 -11.93
C ILE A 24 0.27 20.57 -10.79
N MET A 25 -0.06 20.98 -9.58
CA MET A 25 0.60 20.47 -8.38
C MET A 25 0.25 18.99 -8.26
N ALA A 26 1.17 18.12 -8.68
CA ALA A 26 1.08 16.71 -8.39
C ALA A 26 1.14 16.53 -6.87
N VAL A 27 -0.01 16.28 -6.26
CA VAL A 27 -0.09 15.86 -4.86
C VAL A 27 0.55 14.48 -4.80
N HIS A 28 1.82 14.42 -4.41
CA HIS A 28 2.46 13.16 -4.09
C HIS A 28 1.78 12.64 -2.82
N ALA A 29 0.87 11.67 -2.98
CA ALA A 29 0.41 10.90 -1.85
C ALA A 29 1.64 10.21 -1.24
N ALA A 30 1.94 10.51 0.03
CA ALA A 30 3.00 9.83 0.74
C ALA A 30 2.74 8.33 0.68
N ALA A 31 3.74 7.56 0.28
CA ALA A 31 3.62 6.11 0.26
C ALA A 31 3.44 5.62 1.70
N ALA A 32 2.49 4.71 1.92
CA ALA A 32 2.31 4.08 3.21
C ALA A 32 3.60 3.39 3.67
N PRO A 33 3.98 3.47 4.95
CA PRO A 33 5.19 2.85 5.48
C PRO A 33 5.15 1.34 5.31
N ASP A 34 6.32 0.70 5.23
CA ASP A 34 6.41 -0.76 5.28
C ASP A 34 6.38 -1.23 6.74
N CYS A 35 5.25 -1.70 7.17
CA CYS A 35 4.98 -2.12 8.55
C CYS A 35 4.93 -3.65 8.73
N ALA A 36 5.53 -4.44 7.84
CA ALA A 36 5.44 -5.90 7.85
C ALA A 36 5.88 -6.55 9.18
N SER A 37 6.87 -5.99 9.86
CA SER A 37 7.44 -6.59 11.08
C SER A 37 6.46 -6.61 12.25
N TRP A 38 5.72 -5.54 12.49
CA TRP A 38 4.79 -5.45 13.61
C TRP A 38 3.68 -6.51 13.54
N PRO A 39 2.85 -6.59 12.48
CA PRO A 39 1.81 -7.61 12.39
C PRO A 39 2.38 -9.04 12.35
N THR A 40 3.58 -9.25 11.81
CA THR A 40 4.24 -10.56 11.83
C THR A 40 4.56 -11.01 13.26
N HIS A 41 5.14 -10.14 14.09
CA HIS A 41 5.42 -10.46 15.48
C HIS A 41 4.14 -10.69 16.29
N MET A 42 3.11 -9.91 16.07
CA MET A 42 1.83 -10.08 16.75
C MET A 42 1.15 -11.39 16.35
N ALA A 43 1.18 -11.74 15.07
CA ALA A 43 0.67 -13.01 14.57
C ALA A 43 1.44 -14.20 15.15
N MET A 44 2.77 -14.12 15.20
CA MET A 44 3.62 -15.15 15.81
C MET A 44 3.25 -15.38 17.27
N GLY A 45 3.10 -14.31 18.05
CA GLY A 45 2.68 -14.39 19.45
C GLY A 45 1.30 -15.02 19.61
N THR A 46 0.33 -14.62 18.79
CA THR A 46 -1.02 -15.17 18.77
C THR A 46 -1.02 -16.67 18.48
N LEU A 47 -0.33 -17.09 17.40
CA LEU A 47 -0.24 -18.49 17.02
C LEU A 47 0.44 -19.35 18.08
N LYS A 48 1.51 -18.82 18.71
CA LYS A 48 2.20 -19.47 19.82
C LYS A 48 1.26 -19.67 21.00
N ASN A 49 0.57 -18.64 21.43
CA ASN A 49 -0.34 -18.68 22.59
C ASN A 49 -1.52 -19.64 22.39
N LEU A 50 -1.96 -19.79 21.13
CA LEU A 50 -3.03 -20.73 20.76
C LEU A 50 -2.51 -22.14 20.44
N GLY A 51 -1.21 -22.39 20.54
CA GLY A 51 -0.60 -23.71 20.32
C GLY A 51 -0.47 -24.13 18.85
N TYR A 52 -0.67 -23.22 17.88
CA TYR A 52 -0.50 -23.51 16.47
C TYR A 52 0.95 -23.48 16.02
N LEU A 53 1.80 -22.69 16.66
CA LEU A 53 3.19 -22.46 16.30
C LEU A 53 4.13 -22.76 17.48
N ASP A 54 5.13 -23.63 17.27
CA ASP A 54 6.27 -23.76 18.17
C ASP A 54 7.40 -22.83 17.71
N THR A 55 7.62 -21.75 18.45
CA THR A 55 8.63 -20.74 18.09
C THR A 55 10.06 -21.26 18.18
N ARG A 56 10.31 -22.38 18.87
CA ARG A 56 11.63 -23.04 18.92
C ARG A 56 11.98 -23.76 17.62
N GLN A 57 10.96 -24.11 16.84
CA GLN A 57 11.09 -24.76 15.55
C GLN A 57 10.85 -23.79 14.38
N LEU A 58 10.78 -22.51 14.66
CA LEU A 58 10.52 -21.51 13.63
C LEU A 58 11.79 -21.25 12.81
N ASP A 59 11.72 -21.48 11.52
CA ASP A 59 12.71 -20.98 10.56
C ASP A 59 12.43 -19.51 10.23
N SER A 60 13.07 -18.63 10.99
CA SER A 60 12.90 -17.18 10.83
C SER A 60 13.40 -16.69 9.47
N ALA A 61 14.39 -17.35 8.88
CA ALA A 61 14.94 -16.96 7.57
C ALA A 61 13.96 -17.23 6.44
N SER A 62 13.08 -18.22 6.60
CA SER A 62 12.05 -18.59 5.64
C SER A 62 10.69 -17.98 5.93
N THR A 63 10.54 -17.24 7.05
CA THR A 63 9.31 -16.48 7.32
C THR A 63 9.18 -15.34 6.30
N ARG A 64 8.00 -15.21 5.71
CA ARG A 64 7.71 -14.21 4.68
C ARG A 64 6.46 -13.44 5.05
N ALA A 65 6.52 -12.12 4.88
CA ALA A 65 5.38 -11.23 5.00
C ALA A 65 5.27 -10.41 3.71
N VAL A 66 4.10 -10.42 3.10
CA VAL A 66 3.82 -9.69 1.87
C VAL A 66 2.63 -8.77 2.11
N ARG A 67 2.79 -7.49 1.85
CA ARG A 67 1.68 -6.53 1.91
C ARG A 67 0.70 -6.79 0.77
N MET A 68 -0.53 -7.10 1.13
CA MET A 68 -1.62 -7.38 0.19
C MET A 68 -2.42 -6.11 -0.15
N ALA A 69 -2.60 -5.24 0.84
CA ALA A 69 -3.31 -3.99 0.68
C ALA A 69 -2.82 -2.94 1.67
N SER A 70 -2.94 -1.68 1.28
CA SER A 70 -2.75 -0.51 2.13
C SER A 70 -3.77 0.54 1.71
N GLU A 71 -4.70 0.85 2.59
CA GLU A 71 -5.77 1.79 2.31
C GLU A 71 -5.67 3.00 3.24
N PRO A 72 -5.68 4.23 2.72
CA PRO A 72 -5.68 5.42 3.55
C PRO A 72 -6.99 5.52 4.33
N LEU A 73 -6.86 5.88 5.61
CA LEU A 73 -7.97 6.14 6.52
C LEU A 73 -7.96 7.62 6.95
N PRO A 74 -9.08 8.16 7.46
CA PRO A 74 -9.09 9.47 8.07
C PRO A 74 -8.05 9.61 9.18
N GLY A 75 -7.49 10.83 9.34
CA GLY A 75 -6.52 11.12 10.40
C GLY A 75 -5.08 10.69 10.11
N GLY A 76 -4.71 10.48 8.84
CA GLY A 76 -3.33 10.12 8.47
C GLY A 76 -2.96 8.68 8.79
N LEU A 77 -3.97 7.83 8.95
CA LEU A 77 -3.79 6.40 9.18
C LEU A 77 -3.89 5.61 7.88
N TYR A 78 -3.37 4.38 7.92
CA TYR A 78 -3.50 3.38 6.86
C TYR A 78 -4.04 2.09 7.45
N GLN A 79 -4.97 1.46 6.73
CA GLN A 79 -5.36 0.07 6.99
C GLN A 79 -4.42 -0.82 6.19
N GLU A 80 -3.59 -1.59 6.90
CA GLU A 80 -2.62 -2.49 6.30
C GLU A 80 -3.09 -3.95 6.39
N VAL A 81 -2.94 -4.68 5.29
CA VAL A 81 -3.21 -6.12 5.23
C VAL A 81 -1.98 -6.85 4.74
N TYR A 82 -1.51 -7.83 5.51
CA TYR A 82 -0.36 -8.66 5.14
C TYR A 82 -0.75 -10.13 5.09
N HIS A 83 -0.19 -10.83 4.12
CA HIS A 83 -0.12 -12.29 4.10
C HIS A 83 1.22 -12.69 4.71
N VAL A 84 1.18 -13.46 5.80
CA VAL A 84 2.37 -13.92 6.51
C VAL A 84 2.43 -15.44 6.46
N VAL A 85 3.60 -15.95 6.11
CA VAL A 85 3.89 -17.38 6.05
C VAL A 85 4.98 -17.69 7.05
N PHE A 86 4.67 -18.53 8.03
CA PHE A 86 5.61 -19.08 8.99
C PHE A 86 6.02 -20.48 8.54
N GLN A 87 7.32 -20.70 8.40
CA GLN A 87 7.88 -22.00 8.09
C GLN A 87 8.54 -22.58 9.34
N GLN A 88 8.22 -23.82 9.69
CA GLN A 88 8.89 -24.57 10.75
C GLN A 88 9.97 -25.51 10.19
N GLU A 89 10.97 -25.83 11.01
CA GLU A 89 12.08 -26.72 10.62
C GLU A 89 11.61 -28.15 10.29
N ASP A 90 10.48 -28.57 10.86
CA ASP A 90 9.84 -29.86 10.58
C ASP A 90 9.08 -29.88 9.23
N GLY A 91 9.16 -28.80 8.46
CA GLY A 91 8.46 -28.64 7.19
C GLY A 91 7.03 -28.13 7.32
N LYS A 92 6.49 -27.99 8.53
CA LYS A 92 5.15 -27.45 8.76
C LYS A 92 5.09 -25.98 8.37
N ARG A 93 4.03 -25.61 7.66
CA ARG A 93 3.80 -24.26 7.19
C ARG A 93 2.47 -23.74 7.72
N LEU A 94 2.51 -22.52 8.28
CA LEU A 94 1.32 -21.80 8.73
C LEU A 94 1.21 -20.50 7.96
N GLU A 95 0.02 -20.24 7.46
CA GLU A 95 -0.29 -19.02 6.72
C GLU A 95 -1.37 -18.24 7.46
N VAL A 96 -1.16 -16.95 7.60
CA VAL A 96 -2.14 -16.04 8.20
C VAL A 96 -2.32 -14.80 7.34
N ILE A 97 -3.50 -14.22 7.42
CA ILE A 97 -3.74 -12.85 7.00
C ILE A 97 -3.79 -12.00 8.26
N THR A 98 -3.06 -10.89 8.26
CA THR A 98 -3.14 -9.91 9.34
C THR A 98 -3.77 -8.63 8.84
N ARG A 99 -4.49 -7.95 9.73
CA ARG A 99 -5.05 -6.64 9.50
C ARG A 99 -4.67 -5.73 10.66
N SER A 100 -4.02 -4.61 10.36
CA SER A 100 -3.51 -3.67 11.35
C SER A 100 -3.65 -2.24 10.87
N LYS A 101 -3.44 -1.29 11.77
CA LYS A 101 -3.38 0.13 11.42
C LYS A 101 -1.97 0.66 11.63
N ALA A 102 -1.56 1.55 10.73
CA ALA A 102 -0.29 2.26 10.78
C ALA A 102 -0.50 3.75 10.50
N SER A 103 0.46 4.58 10.87
CA SER A 103 0.62 5.95 10.40
C SER A 103 1.89 6.04 9.54
N ASP A 104 2.21 7.22 9.05
CA ASP A 104 3.48 7.49 8.35
C ASP A 104 4.71 7.39 9.26
N GLN A 105 4.51 7.39 10.58
CA GLN A 105 5.58 7.38 11.59
C GLN A 105 5.58 6.14 12.46
N GLU A 106 4.46 5.44 12.59
CA GLU A 106 4.32 4.33 13.52
C GLU A 106 3.46 3.19 12.96
N CYS A 107 3.97 1.97 13.12
CA CYS A 107 3.31 0.75 12.66
C CYS A 107 2.31 0.16 13.68
N SER A 108 2.36 0.58 14.94
CA SER A 108 1.58 -0.01 16.04
C SER A 108 0.37 0.85 16.45
N MET A 109 -0.42 1.29 15.48
CA MET A 109 -1.57 2.20 15.71
C MET A 109 -2.84 1.51 16.20
N GLY A 110 -2.73 0.31 16.75
CA GLY A 110 -3.86 -0.44 17.29
C GLY A 110 -3.64 -1.94 17.31
N PRO A 111 -4.67 -2.71 17.65
CA PRO A 111 -4.58 -4.16 17.68
C PRO A 111 -4.37 -4.74 16.28
N VAL A 112 -3.73 -5.90 16.22
CA VAL A 112 -3.60 -6.69 15.00
C VAL A 112 -4.61 -7.82 15.04
N GLU A 113 -5.47 -7.87 14.02
CA GLU A 113 -6.35 -8.99 13.77
C GLU A 113 -5.57 -10.06 13.01
N VAL A 114 -5.71 -11.32 13.42
CA VAL A 114 -4.98 -12.46 12.83
C VAL A 114 -5.96 -13.53 12.41
N TYR A 115 -5.94 -13.88 11.13
CA TYR A 115 -6.79 -14.88 10.52
C TYR A 115 -5.96 -16.04 10.00
N LEU A 116 -6.17 -17.25 10.53
CA LEU A 116 -5.45 -18.43 10.09
C LEU A 116 -6.05 -18.95 8.76
N VAL A 117 -5.19 -19.08 7.75
CA VAL A 117 -5.53 -19.69 6.46
C VAL A 117 -5.24 -21.19 6.56
N ASN A 118 -6.25 -21.98 6.87
CA ASN A 118 -6.07 -23.42 7.15
C ASN A 118 -6.47 -24.33 6.00
N ARG A 119 -6.95 -23.80 4.88
CA ARG A 119 -7.44 -24.63 3.79
C ARG A 119 -7.14 -24.00 2.41
N LYS A 120 -6.39 -24.73 1.61
CA LYS A 120 -6.24 -24.45 0.18
C LYS A 120 -7.38 -25.16 -0.56
N LEU A 121 -8.24 -24.39 -1.21
CA LEU A 121 -9.25 -24.94 -2.11
C LEU A 121 -8.55 -25.38 -3.39
N GLN A 122 -8.76 -26.64 -3.77
CA GLN A 122 -8.33 -27.17 -5.05
C GLN A 122 -9.59 -27.51 -5.85
N ASP A 123 -9.57 -27.25 -7.12
CA ASP A 123 -10.62 -27.74 -7.99
C ASP A 123 -10.68 -29.29 -7.89
N PRO A 124 -11.87 -29.88 -7.85
CA PRO A 124 -11.96 -31.32 -7.89
C PRO A 124 -11.24 -31.83 -9.14
N PRO A 125 -10.55 -32.98 -9.08
CA PRO A 125 -9.91 -33.53 -10.25
C PRO A 125 -10.94 -33.62 -11.38
N SER A 126 -10.66 -33.02 -12.52
CA SER A 126 -11.50 -33.14 -13.70
C SER A 126 -11.52 -34.61 -14.08
N ASN A 127 -12.56 -35.32 -13.67
CA ASN A 127 -12.81 -36.65 -14.16
C ASN A 127 -13.01 -36.54 -15.69
N GLY A 128 -11.94 -36.76 -16.43
CA GLY A 128 -12.01 -36.80 -17.87
C GLY A 128 -13.09 -37.84 -18.27
N ARG A 129 -14.11 -37.34 -18.93
CA ARG A 129 -15.02 -38.20 -19.73
C ARG A 129 -14.44 -38.35 -21.12
#